data_8b3aabbb721a78a5c4d1061b5f4ded27
#
_entry.id   8b3aabbb721a78a5c4d1061b5f4ded27
#
_cell.length_a   1.000
_cell.length_b   1.000
_cell.length_c   1.000
_cell.angle_alpha   90.00
_cell.angle_beta   90.00
_cell.angle_gamma   90.00
#
_symmetry.space_group_name_H-M   'P 1'
#
loop_
_entity.id
_entity.type
_entity.pdbx_description
1 polymer ?
#
loop_
_entity_poly.entity_id
_entity_poly.type
_entity_poly.pdbx_seq_one_letter_code
_entity_poly.pdbx_strand_id
1 'polypeptide(L)'
;MNDCTDLKGAMGTHASPPRTRPAWLPPQGTYAARPAGKDWDAIAIDGACAWAVLAHLGDLAPEGVGPVLCDPGGPRMRLYYLVPAGTALTWDEPHTAALGPACWLTIPGDEEHDRLDGLHWLTPPGGPPEHVDAVLLRQAVASRGGAS
;
A
#
# COMPACT_ATOMS: atom_id res chain seq x y z
N MET A 1 21.87 -2.14 -25.13
CA MET A 1 21.97 -2.57 -25.56
C MET A 1 21.60 -2.87 -25.26
N ASN A 2 21.36 -2.50 -25.26
CA ASN A 2 21.16 -2.85 -25.49
C ASN A 2 20.76 -2.91 -25.00
N ASP A 3 20.74 -2.47 -24.58
CA ASP A 3 20.59 -2.76 -24.74
C ASP A 3 20.19 -2.81 -24.32
N CYS A 4 20.07 -2.25 -24.23
CA CYS A 4 19.99 -2.48 -24.45
C CYS A 4 19.63 -2.65 -24.29
N THR A 5 19.46 -2.39 -24.14
CA THR A 5 19.45 -2.83 -24.60
C THR A 5 19.33 -3.30 -24.44
N ASP A 6 19.19 -2.99 -24.42
CA ASP A 6 19.29 -3.61 -24.78
C ASP A 6 19.20 -4.01 -24.46
N LEU A 7 18.99 -3.66 -24.28
CA LEU A 7 19.16 -4.10 -24.46
C LEU A 7 19.06 -4.35 -24.20
N LYS A 8 18.91 -4.20 -24.06
CA LYS A 8 19.07 -4.55 -24.21
C LYS A 8 19.17 -5.00 -23.90
N GLY A 9 19.06 -4.83 -23.76
CA GLY A 9 19.30 -5.29 -23.76
C GLY A 9 19.25 -5.71 -23.25
N ALA A 10 19.24 -5.83 -23.24
CA ALA A 10 19.35 -6.28 -22.93
C ALA A 10 19.42 -6.59 -22.30
N MET A 11 19.39 -6.73 -22.40
CA MET A 11 19.59 -6.98 -21.83
C MET A 11 19.35 -7.34 -21.01
N GLY A 12 19.38 -7.48 -20.66
CA GLY A 12 19.29 -7.77 -19.93
C GLY A 12 18.86 -8.09 -19.16
N THR A 13 18.87 -8.23 -18.92
CA THR A 13 18.59 -8.41 -18.22
C THR A 13 18.23 -8.76 -17.14
N HIS A 14 18.18 -8.96 -16.39
CA HIS A 14 17.68 -9.26 -15.36
C HIS A 14 17.13 -8.59 -14.45
N ALA A 15 16.84 -8.47 -14.31
CA ALA A 15 16.26 -7.32 -13.76
C ALA A 15 14.87 -7.57 -13.24
N SER A 16 14.45 -6.73 -12.28
CA SER A 16 13.08 -6.75 -11.80
C SER A 16 12.12 -6.51 -12.95
N PRO A 17 10.95 -7.15 -12.94
CA PRO A 17 9.96 -6.81 -13.92
C PRO A 17 9.59 -5.34 -13.82
N PRO A 18 9.29 -4.68 -14.92
CA PRO A 18 8.87 -3.28 -14.85
C PRO A 18 7.59 -3.15 -14.06
N ARG A 19 7.48 -2.06 -13.33
CA ARG A 19 6.26 -1.79 -12.58
C ARG A 19 5.17 -1.40 -13.55
N THR A 20 4.00 -1.98 -13.35
CA THR A 20 2.82 -1.65 -14.13
C THR A 20 2.03 -0.60 -13.39
N ARG A 21 1.90 0.57 -13.99
CA ARG A 21 1.17 1.66 -13.35
C ARG A 21 -0.33 1.36 -13.40
N PRO A 22 -1.00 1.24 -12.23
CA PRO A 22 -2.44 0.94 -12.24
C PRO A 22 -3.23 2.12 -12.80
N ALA A 23 -4.36 1.80 -13.43
CA ALA A 23 -5.19 2.82 -14.04
C ALA A 23 -5.78 3.80 -13.02
N TRP A 24 -5.98 3.35 -11.78
CA TRP A 24 -6.57 4.20 -10.75
C TRP A 24 -5.56 5.18 -10.14
N LEU A 25 -4.28 4.99 -10.41
CA LEU A 25 -3.24 5.83 -9.81
C LEU A 25 -3.19 7.19 -10.52
N PRO A 26 -3.22 8.31 -9.79
CA PRO A 26 -3.16 9.61 -10.44
C PRO A 26 -1.81 9.88 -11.08
N PRO A 27 -1.73 10.83 -12.01
CA PRO A 27 -0.45 11.21 -12.57
C PRO A 27 0.51 11.73 -11.51
N GLN A 28 1.80 11.60 -11.77
CA GLN A 28 2.82 12.08 -10.86
C GLN A 28 2.62 13.56 -10.58
N GLY A 29 2.83 13.94 -9.32
CA GLY A 29 2.68 15.33 -8.89
C GLY A 29 1.25 15.73 -8.61
N THR A 30 0.29 14.82 -8.70
CA THR A 30 -1.11 15.14 -8.46
C THR A 30 -1.70 14.25 -7.39
N TYR A 31 -2.88 14.65 -6.91
CA TYR A 31 -3.68 13.89 -5.97
C TYR A 31 -5.07 13.72 -6.55
N ALA A 32 -5.74 12.64 -6.24
CA ALA A 32 -7.12 12.46 -6.66
C ALA A 32 -7.85 11.57 -5.66
N ALA A 33 -9.13 11.83 -5.48
CA ALA A 33 -9.98 10.96 -4.68
C ALA A 33 -10.35 9.75 -5.52
N ARG A 34 -10.20 8.56 -4.94
CA ARG A 34 -10.54 7.31 -5.62
C ARG A 34 -11.46 6.49 -4.74
N PRO A 35 -12.45 5.83 -5.33
CA PRO A 35 -13.37 5.03 -4.54
C PRO A 35 -12.73 3.72 -4.13
N ALA A 36 -12.92 3.35 -2.88
CA ALA A 36 -12.61 2.00 -2.43
C ALA A 36 -13.70 1.05 -2.91
N GLY A 37 -13.40 -0.24 -2.92
CA GLY A 37 -14.38 -1.24 -3.31
C GLY A 37 -14.38 -1.60 -4.77
N LYS A 38 -13.56 -0.93 -5.57
CA LYS A 38 -13.48 -1.19 -7.01
C LYS A 38 -12.19 -1.92 -7.34
N ASP A 39 -11.08 -1.22 -7.21
CA ASP A 39 -9.76 -1.80 -7.50
C ASP A 39 -9.07 -2.32 -6.24
N TRP A 40 -9.46 -1.81 -5.09
CA TRP A 40 -8.89 -2.18 -3.80
C TRP A 40 -9.86 -1.74 -2.72
N ASP A 41 -9.74 -2.36 -1.55
CA ASP A 41 -10.22 -1.82 -0.30
C ASP A 41 -9.02 -1.31 0.48
N ALA A 42 -9.25 -0.53 1.53
CA ALA A 42 -8.15 0.00 2.33
C ALA A 42 -8.42 -0.28 3.80
N ILE A 43 -7.36 -0.66 4.51
CA ILE A 43 -7.43 -0.83 5.96
C ILE A 43 -6.61 0.29 6.59
N ALA A 44 -7.24 1.11 7.40
CA ALA A 44 -6.63 2.26 8.04
C ALA A 44 -6.24 1.91 9.47
N ILE A 45 -4.99 2.19 9.83
CA ILE A 45 -4.47 1.94 11.17
C ILE A 45 -3.72 3.17 11.62
N ASP A 46 -4.00 3.64 12.84
CA ASP A 46 -3.46 4.91 13.36
C ASP A 46 -2.25 4.70 14.25
N GLY A 47 -1.40 5.71 14.27
CA GLY A 47 -0.41 5.92 15.31
C GLY A 47 0.68 4.89 15.37
N ALA A 48 1.15 4.65 16.58
CA ALA A 48 2.27 3.71 16.79
C ALA A 48 1.90 2.29 16.38
N CYS A 49 0.63 1.92 16.52
CA CYS A 49 0.17 0.59 16.10
C CYS A 49 0.39 0.37 14.62
N ALA A 50 0.21 1.42 13.81
CA ALA A 50 0.41 1.30 12.37
C ALA A 50 1.83 0.87 12.03
N TRP A 51 2.82 1.47 12.69
CA TRP A 51 4.23 1.11 12.45
C TRP A 51 4.56 -0.28 12.94
N ALA A 52 4.02 -0.69 14.08
CA ALA A 52 4.25 -2.03 14.60
C ALA A 52 3.65 -3.09 13.68
N VAL A 53 2.46 -2.82 13.15
CA VAL A 53 1.82 -3.73 12.20
C VAL A 53 2.65 -3.81 10.93
N LEU A 54 3.14 -2.68 10.42
CA LEU A 54 3.95 -2.68 9.21
C LEU A 54 5.23 -3.48 9.39
N ALA A 55 5.91 -3.32 10.51
CA ALA A 55 7.13 -4.06 10.79
C ALA A 55 6.87 -5.56 10.84
N HIS A 56 5.81 -5.97 11.51
CA HIS A 56 5.46 -7.39 11.62
C HIS A 56 5.05 -7.94 10.26
N LEU A 57 4.29 -7.16 9.50
CA LEU A 57 3.87 -7.56 8.16
C LEU A 57 5.08 -7.74 7.24
N GLY A 58 6.09 -6.89 7.38
CA GLY A 58 7.33 -7.04 6.63
C GLY A 58 8.02 -8.36 6.90
N ASP A 59 7.98 -8.81 8.15
CA ASP A 59 8.54 -10.12 8.50
C ASP A 59 7.73 -11.26 7.90
N LEU A 60 6.41 -11.11 7.82
CA LEU A 60 5.54 -12.15 7.27
C LEU A 60 5.59 -12.18 5.74
N ALA A 61 5.96 -11.08 5.11
CA ALA A 61 5.94 -10.95 3.66
C ALA A 61 7.30 -10.48 3.14
N PRO A 62 8.32 -11.34 3.21
CA PRO A 62 9.69 -10.92 2.84
C PRO A 62 9.83 -10.54 1.37
N GLU A 63 8.93 -10.99 0.50
CA GLU A 63 8.97 -10.65 -0.92
C GLU A 63 8.36 -9.29 -1.21
N GLY A 64 7.74 -8.66 -0.23
CA GLY A 64 7.13 -7.36 -0.40
C GLY A 64 5.78 -7.30 0.29
N VAL A 65 5.52 -6.15 0.89
CA VAL A 65 4.28 -5.94 1.66
C VAL A 65 3.10 -5.60 0.75
N GLY A 66 3.37 -4.89 -0.34
CA GLY A 66 2.31 -4.34 -1.18
C GLY A 66 2.12 -2.86 -0.91
N PRO A 67 1.15 -2.22 -1.57
CA PRO A 67 1.02 -0.77 -1.48
C PRO A 67 0.54 -0.31 -0.10
N VAL A 68 1.28 0.60 0.50
CA VAL A 68 0.97 1.20 1.80
C VAL A 68 1.12 2.71 1.67
N LEU A 69 0.07 3.43 2.02
CA LEU A 69 0.01 4.87 1.93
C LEU A 69 0.11 5.48 3.31
N CYS A 70 0.91 6.52 3.45
CA CYS A 70 1.10 7.20 4.73
C CYS A 70 0.45 8.58 4.70
N ASP A 71 -0.40 8.84 5.68
CA ASP A 71 -0.98 10.16 5.90
C ASP A 71 -0.49 10.65 7.26
N PRO A 72 0.55 11.50 7.29
CA PRO A 72 1.08 11.99 8.56
C PRO A 72 0.30 13.16 9.14
N GLY A 73 -0.69 13.67 8.42
CA GLY A 73 -1.44 14.83 8.87
C GLY A 73 -2.40 14.51 10.00
N GLY A 74 -2.93 15.57 10.62
CA GLY A 74 -3.87 15.42 11.70
C GLY A 74 -3.18 15.10 13.02
N PRO A 75 -3.97 14.81 14.05
CA PRO A 75 -3.41 14.55 15.39
C PRO A 75 -2.65 13.24 15.47
N ARG A 76 -2.90 12.32 14.56
CA ARG A 76 -2.20 11.04 14.53
C ARG A 76 -1.87 10.69 13.10
N MET A 77 -0.68 10.14 12.91
CA MET A 77 -0.29 9.55 11.64
C MET A 77 -1.16 8.32 11.38
N ARG A 78 -1.49 8.09 10.11
CA ARG A 78 -2.34 6.96 9.72
C ARG A 78 -1.72 6.27 8.51
N LEU A 79 -1.73 4.95 8.52
CA LEU A 79 -1.33 4.15 7.37
C LEU A 79 -2.56 3.50 6.77
N TYR A 80 -2.60 3.47 5.43
CA TYR A 80 -3.65 2.79 4.67
C TYR A 80 -3.01 1.63 3.92
N TYR A 81 -3.46 0.43 4.21
CA TYR A 81 -2.99 -0.78 3.54
C TYR A 81 -3.99 -1.12 2.46
N LEU A 82 -3.56 -1.13 1.19
CA LEU A 82 -4.47 -1.42 0.09
C LEU A 82 -4.55 -2.94 -0.09
N VAL A 83 -5.72 -3.49 0.15
CA VAL A 83 -5.98 -4.92 0.13
C VAL A 83 -6.92 -5.23 -1.02
N PRO A 84 -7.12 -6.51 -1.39
CA PRO A 84 -8.05 -6.82 -2.48
C PRO A 84 -9.45 -6.29 -2.21
N ALA A 85 -10.11 -5.83 -3.25
CA ALA A 85 -11.50 -5.37 -3.14
C ALA A 85 -12.37 -6.50 -2.59
N GLY A 86 -13.27 -6.16 -1.67
CA GLY A 86 -14.10 -7.13 -0.98
C GLY A 86 -13.61 -7.48 0.42
N THR A 87 -12.36 -7.17 0.73
CA THR A 87 -11.79 -7.48 2.05
C THR A 87 -12.60 -6.81 3.17
N ALA A 88 -13.08 -5.58 2.92
CA ALA A 88 -13.81 -4.85 3.96
C ALA A 88 -15.08 -5.54 4.39
N LEU A 89 -15.68 -6.39 3.55
CA LEU A 89 -16.90 -7.09 3.87
C LEU A 89 -16.74 -8.06 5.04
N THR A 90 -15.55 -8.59 5.21
CA THR A 90 -15.29 -9.59 6.26
C THR A 90 -14.23 -9.12 7.26
N TRP A 91 -13.80 -7.87 7.17
CA TRP A 91 -12.77 -7.36 8.04
C TRP A 91 -13.40 -6.84 9.33
N ASP A 92 -12.96 -7.38 10.47
CA ASP A 92 -13.54 -7.01 11.76
C ASP A 92 -12.49 -6.89 12.86
N GLU A 93 -11.24 -6.56 12.49
CA GLU A 93 -10.19 -6.44 13.49
C GLU A 93 -10.35 -5.14 14.29
N PRO A 94 -10.15 -5.19 15.62
CA PRO A 94 -10.31 -4.00 16.44
C PRO A 94 -9.20 -2.97 16.17
N HIS A 95 -9.52 -1.72 16.45
CA HIS A 95 -8.59 -0.59 16.33
C HIS A 95 -8.13 -0.35 14.90
N THR A 96 -8.91 -0.80 13.94
CA THR A 96 -8.68 -0.55 12.52
C THR A 96 -9.98 -0.07 11.90
N ALA A 97 -9.87 0.53 10.72
CA ALA A 97 -11.05 0.93 9.96
C ALA A 97 -10.93 0.38 8.55
N ALA A 98 -11.97 -0.33 8.11
CA ALA A 98 -12.00 -0.88 6.77
C ALA A 98 -12.79 0.05 5.87
N LEU A 99 -12.17 0.46 4.76
CA LEU A 99 -12.80 1.31 3.77
C LEU A 99 -13.14 0.47 2.55
N GLY A 100 -14.44 0.27 2.34
CA GLY A 100 -14.95 -0.50 1.22
C GLY A 100 -15.83 0.36 0.33
N PRO A 101 -16.81 -0.24 -0.36
CA PRO A 101 -17.70 0.52 -1.24
C PRO A 101 -18.33 1.70 -0.50
N ALA A 102 -18.49 2.80 -1.21
CA ALA A 102 -19.01 4.07 -0.70
C ALA A 102 -17.98 4.89 0.09
N CYS A 103 -16.78 4.41 0.26
CA CYS A 103 -15.69 5.17 0.86
C CYS A 103 -14.76 5.67 -0.22
N TRP A 104 -14.13 6.82 0.03
CA TRP A 104 -13.19 7.44 -0.91
C TRP A 104 -11.89 7.72 -0.17
N LEU A 105 -10.80 7.60 -0.87
CA LEU A 105 -9.48 7.84 -0.31
C LEU A 105 -8.71 8.74 -1.26
N THR A 106 -8.07 9.78 -0.72
CA THR A 106 -7.19 10.63 -1.52
C THR A 106 -5.89 9.89 -1.78
N ILE A 107 -5.54 9.75 -3.05
CA ILE A 107 -4.39 9.00 -3.50
C ILE A 107 -3.42 9.94 -4.20
N PRO A 108 -2.14 9.97 -3.81
CA PRO A 108 -1.12 10.72 -4.54
C PRO A 108 -0.56 9.89 -5.68
N GLY A 109 0.08 10.54 -6.64
CA GLY A 109 0.85 9.84 -7.65
C GLY A 109 2.00 9.06 -7.03
N ASP A 110 2.67 8.27 -7.84
CA ASP A 110 3.65 7.31 -7.34
C ASP A 110 5.08 7.82 -7.42
N GLU A 111 5.26 9.12 -7.58
CA GLU A 111 6.61 9.67 -7.64
C GLU A 111 7.30 9.56 -6.30
N GLU A 112 8.61 9.46 -6.34
CA GLU A 112 9.40 9.50 -5.13
C GLU A 112 9.41 10.91 -4.57
N HIS A 113 9.31 10.97 -3.26
CA HIS A 113 9.34 12.24 -2.58
C HIS A 113 10.30 12.23 -1.44
N ASP A 114 10.96 13.34 -1.26
CA ASP A 114 11.57 13.63 0.02
C ASP A 114 10.61 14.39 0.91
N ARG A 115 9.36 14.52 0.54
CA ARG A 115 8.36 15.19 1.34
C ARG A 115 7.66 14.18 2.22
N LEU A 116 8.14 14.06 3.44
CA LEU A 116 7.58 13.12 4.40
C LEU A 116 6.52 13.75 5.27
N ASP A 117 6.22 15.03 5.04
CA ASP A 117 5.21 15.75 5.82
C ASP A 117 3.84 15.74 5.18
N GLY A 118 3.70 15.17 4.01
CA GLY A 118 2.42 15.07 3.30
C GLY A 118 2.09 13.64 2.97
N LEU A 119 0.92 13.47 2.37
CA LEU A 119 0.45 12.16 1.94
C LEU A 119 1.43 11.57 0.94
N HIS A 120 1.91 10.37 1.20
CA HIS A 120 2.92 9.75 0.34
C HIS A 120 2.90 8.23 0.47
N TRP A 121 3.45 7.55 -0.52
CA TRP A 121 3.55 6.09 -0.50
C TRP A 121 4.77 5.66 0.29
N LEU A 122 4.57 4.76 1.24
CA LEU A 122 5.69 4.04 1.88
C LEU A 122 6.13 2.90 0.98
N THR A 123 5.15 2.19 0.42
CA THR A 123 5.38 1.20 -0.61
C THR A 123 4.46 1.55 -1.75
N PRO A 124 4.99 1.94 -2.92
CA PRO A 124 4.12 2.39 -4.00
C PRO A 124 3.44 1.23 -4.69
N PRO A 125 2.31 1.49 -5.35
CA PRO A 125 1.63 0.47 -6.13
C PRO A 125 2.34 0.21 -7.44
N GLY A 126 1.93 -0.83 -8.13
CA GLY A 126 2.38 -1.07 -9.49
C GLY A 126 3.39 -2.18 -9.66
N GLY A 127 3.79 -2.81 -8.60
CA GLY A 127 4.66 -3.97 -8.68
C GLY A 127 4.02 -5.15 -7.98
N PRO A 128 4.61 -6.34 -8.07
CA PRO A 128 4.13 -7.43 -7.22
C PRO A 128 4.59 -7.20 -5.78
N PRO A 129 3.73 -7.47 -4.79
CA PRO A 129 2.33 -7.84 -4.96
C PRO A 129 1.47 -6.63 -5.29
N GLU A 130 0.38 -6.86 -5.99
CA GLU A 130 -0.55 -5.79 -6.36
C GLU A 130 -1.29 -5.22 -5.17
N HIS A 131 -1.51 -6.04 -4.16
CA HIS A 131 -2.25 -5.68 -2.96
C HIS A 131 -1.51 -6.20 -1.75
N VAL A 132 -1.76 -5.58 -0.61
CA VAL A 132 -1.34 -6.15 0.67
C VAL A 132 -2.17 -7.42 0.89
N ASP A 133 -1.51 -8.51 1.30
CA ASP A 133 -2.21 -9.77 1.56
C ASP A 133 -3.07 -9.60 2.81
N ALA A 134 -4.38 -9.75 2.64
CA ALA A 134 -5.32 -9.51 3.74
C ALA A 134 -5.14 -10.51 4.87
N VAL A 135 -4.78 -11.76 4.56
CA VAL A 135 -4.57 -12.76 5.61
C VAL A 135 -3.34 -12.41 6.44
N LEU A 136 -2.26 -12.02 5.79
CA LEU A 136 -1.04 -11.64 6.52
C LEU A 136 -1.26 -10.35 7.31
N LEU A 137 -1.99 -9.39 6.75
CA LEU A 137 -2.30 -8.17 7.47
C LEU A 137 -3.13 -8.47 8.72
N ARG A 138 -4.12 -9.36 8.59
CA ARG A 138 -4.93 -9.75 9.73
C ARG A 138 -4.07 -10.41 10.81
N GLN A 139 -3.13 -11.26 10.41
CA GLN A 139 -2.21 -11.86 11.36
C GLN A 139 -1.37 -10.81 12.09
N ALA A 140 -0.88 -9.82 11.35
CA ALA A 140 -0.07 -8.76 11.94
C ALA A 140 -0.88 -7.94 12.94
N VAL A 141 -2.12 -7.61 12.58
CA VAL A 141 -2.99 -6.84 13.46
C VAL A 141 -3.37 -7.64 14.68
N ALA A 142 -3.73 -8.90 14.50
CA ALA A 142 -4.14 -9.76 15.62
C ALA A 142 -2.99 -10.00 16.58
N SER A 143 -1.78 -10.16 16.07
CA SER A 143 -0.60 -10.32 16.91
C SER A 143 -0.39 -9.08 17.78
N ARG A 144 -0.60 -7.91 17.20
CA ARG A 144 -0.48 -6.66 17.91
C ARG A 144 -1.55 -6.53 19.00
N GLY A 145 -2.80 -6.86 18.64
CA GLY A 145 -3.91 -6.80 19.59
C GLY A 145 -3.78 -7.83 20.68
N GLY A 146 -3.29 -9.02 20.34
CA GLY A 146 -3.13 -10.07 21.32
C GLY A 146 -2.06 -9.79 22.34
N ALA A 147 -1.15 -8.87 22.04
CA ALA A 147 -0.09 -8.52 22.96
C ALA A 147 -0.56 -7.54 24.04
N SER A 148 -1.72 -6.99 23.90
CA SER A 148 -2.21 -6.00 24.87
C SER A 148 -2.86 -6.63 26.08
#